data_fd5bb6b5bd23939b1d6790a42f813a19
#
_entry.id   fd5bb6b5bd23939b1d6790a42f813a19
#
_cell.length_a   1.000
_cell.length_b   1.000
_cell.length_c   1.000
_cell.angle_alpha   90.00
_cell.angle_beta   90.00
_cell.angle_gamma   90.00
#
_symmetry.space_group_name_H-M   'P 1'
#
loop_
_entity.id
_entity.type
_entity.pdbx_description
1 polymer ?
#
loop_
_entity_poly.entity_id
_entity_poly.type
_entity_poly.pdbx_seq_one_letter_code
_entity_poly.pdbx_strand_id
1 'polypeptide(L)'
;IIAHEYFHNWTGNRITCRDWFQLCLKEGLTVFRDQQFSADMQNKDIVRIDDVALLRRRQFREDSGPLRHSVRPEKYSEINNFYTATVYEKGAEVIRMLSLIIGEKDYYKSVQVFFDRHDGEAITVEDWIKVFEDSTGKDLKQFFLWYTQSGTPIVKVTGNFRAGNYTIKLSQSL
;
A
#
# COMPACT_ATOMS: atom_id res chain seq x y z
N ILE A 1 10.20 12.67 7.29
CA ILE A 1 11.51 11.96 7.36
C ILE A 1 11.74 11.40 8.78
N ILE A 2 11.81 12.21 9.85
CA ILE A 2 12.13 11.70 11.21
C ILE A 2 11.16 10.59 11.65
N ALA A 3 9.86 10.77 11.48
CA ALA A 3 8.87 9.75 11.81
C ALA A 3 9.06 8.48 10.95
N HIS A 4 9.38 8.64 9.67
CA HIS A 4 9.67 7.54 8.75
C HIS A 4 10.83 6.69 9.27
N GLU A 5 11.99 7.29 9.54
CA GLU A 5 13.16 6.56 10.04
C GLU A 5 12.91 5.94 11.44
N TYR A 6 12.12 6.59 12.27
CA TYR A 6 11.75 6.04 13.57
C TYR A 6 10.86 4.78 13.44
N PHE A 7 9.89 4.78 12.52
CA PHE A 7 9.04 3.61 12.27
C PHE A 7 9.80 2.42 11.69
N HIS A 8 10.91 2.64 10.99
CA HIS A 8 11.77 1.55 10.54
C HIS A 8 12.31 0.67 11.67
N ASN A 9 12.34 1.13 12.93
CA ASN A 9 12.68 0.27 14.05
C ASN A 9 11.79 -0.98 14.13
N TRP A 10 10.50 -0.85 13.78
CA TRP A 10 9.58 -1.97 13.69
C TRP A 10 9.59 -2.59 12.28
N THR A 11 9.26 -1.80 11.29
CA THR A 11 9.10 -2.25 9.90
C THR A 11 10.37 -1.99 9.10
N GLY A 12 11.26 -2.93 9.13
CA GLY A 12 12.58 -2.90 8.52
C GLY A 12 13.69 -3.45 9.42
N ASN A 13 13.68 -3.13 10.72
CA ASN A 13 14.69 -3.57 11.66
C ASN A 13 14.25 -4.81 12.46
N ARG A 14 13.18 -4.71 13.28
CA ARG A 14 12.69 -5.87 14.05
C ARG A 14 11.99 -6.89 13.16
N ILE A 15 11.14 -6.45 12.26
CA ILE A 15 10.56 -7.28 11.20
C ILE A 15 11.19 -6.81 9.90
N THR A 16 12.04 -7.64 9.30
CA THR A 16 12.79 -7.29 8.10
C THR A 16 12.23 -7.95 6.85
N CYS A 17 12.68 -7.51 5.69
CA CYS A 17 12.35 -8.15 4.41
C CYS A 17 13.20 -9.39 4.21
N ARG A 18 12.60 -10.53 3.82
CA ARG A 18 13.33 -11.75 3.51
C ARG A 18 14.32 -11.55 2.35
N ASP A 19 13.93 -10.76 1.40
CA ASP A 19 14.73 -10.41 0.23
C ASP A 19 14.33 -9.03 -0.30
N TRP A 20 15.09 -8.50 -1.26
CA TRP A 20 14.86 -7.16 -1.80
C TRP A 20 13.56 -7.01 -2.60
N PHE A 21 12.95 -8.09 -3.08
CA PHE A 21 11.64 -8.03 -3.75
C PHE A 21 10.52 -7.64 -2.78
N GLN A 22 10.73 -7.83 -1.48
CA GLN A 22 9.78 -7.49 -0.42
C GLN A 22 9.92 -6.05 0.09
N LEU A 23 10.74 -5.21 -0.56
CA LEU A 23 11.10 -3.87 -0.08
C LEU A 23 9.87 -2.98 0.22
N CYS A 24 8.76 -3.16 -0.48
CA CYS A 24 7.51 -2.43 -0.23
C CYS A 24 6.92 -2.68 1.17
N LEU A 25 7.21 -3.83 1.80
CA LEU A 25 6.80 -4.10 3.19
C LEU A 25 7.50 -3.19 4.19
N LYS A 26 8.74 -2.84 3.91
CA LYS A 26 9.51 -1.92 4.72
C LYS A 26 9.15 -0.47 4.35
N GLU A 27 9.32 -0.08 3.11
CA GLU A 27 9.18 1.30 2.68
C GLU A 27 7.71 1.76 2.56
N GLY A 28 6.87 0.97 1.89
CA GLY A 28 5.46 1.32 1.72
C GLY A 28 4.70 1.37 3.05
N LEU A 29 4.95 0.42 3.96
CA LEU A 29 4.33 0.41 5.28
C LEU A 29 4.81 1.59 6.13
N THR A 30 6.09 1.90 6.06
CA THR A 30 6.66 3.03 6.81
C THR A 30 6.16 4.37 6.27
N VAL A 31 6.03 4.53 4.94
CA VAL A 31 5.40 5.73 4.33
C VAL A 31 3.94 5.86 4.79
N PHE A 32 3.18 4.78 4.78
CA PHE A 32 1.80 4.83 5.27
C PHE A 32 1.72 5.29 6.74
N ARG A 33 2.63 4.82 7.58
CA ARG A 33 2.69 5.22 9.00
C ARG A 33 3.15 6.65 9.19
N ASP A 34 4.12 7.13 8.43
CA ASP A 34 4.56 8.52 8.53
C ASP A 34 3.50 9.51 8.01
N GLN A 35 2.72 9.13 6.99
CA GLN A 35 1.54 9.87 6.54
C GLN A 35 0.48 9.97 7.62
N GLN A 36 0.18 8.86 8.33
CA GLN A 36 -0.74 8.86 9.47
C GLN A 36 -0.23 9.78 10.59
N PHE A 37 1.05 9.68 10.94
CA PHE A 37 1.66 10.55 11.94
C PHE A 37 1.56 12.04 11.54
N SER A 38 1.85 12.35 10.29
CA SER A 38 1.73 13.72 9.76
C SER A 38 0.28 14.23 9.83
N ALA A 39 -0.69 13.36 9.54
CA ALA A 39 -2.11 13.67 9.65
C ALA A 39 -2.55 13.93 11.10
N ASP A 40 -2.01 13.19 12.07
CA ASP A 40 -2.28 13.37 13.50
C ASP A 40 -1.68 14.67 14.03
N MET A 41 -0.51 15.07 13.51
CA MET A 41 0.21 16.28 13.96
C MET A 41 -0.25 17.56 13.24
N GLN A 42 -0.97 17.44 12.13
CA GLN A 42 -1.38 18.53 11.26
C GLN A 42 -2.87 18.42 10.89
N ASN A 43 -3.28 19.11 9.84
CA ASN A 43 -4.61 18.95 9.27
C ASN A 43 -4.62 17.72 8.35
N LYS A 44 -5.35 16.67 8.74
CA LYS A 44 -5.41 15.39 8.02
C LYS A 44 -5.87 15.51 6.56
N ASP A 45 -6.78 16.46 6.28
CA ASP A 45 -7.33 16.62 4.93
C ASP A 45 -6.30 17.29 4.00
N ILE A 46 -5.54 18.25 4.53
CA ILE A 46 -4.44 18.89 3.79
C ILE A 46 -3.32 17.90 3.53
N VAL A 47 -2.89 17.15 4.56
CA VAL A 47 -1.86 16.10 4.40
C VAL A 47 -2.30 15.09 3.34
N ARG A 48 -3.57 14.66 3.35
CA ARG A 48 -4.07 13.72 2.33
C ARG A 48 -4.07 14.32 0.91
N ILE A 49 -4.39 15.59 0.75
CA ILE A 49 -4.31 16.28 -0.55
C ILE A 49 -2.88 16.30 -1.06
N ASP A 50 -1.92 16.59 -0.19
CA ASP A 50 -0.50 16.64 -0.54
C ASP A 50 0.05 15.24 -0.92
N ASP A 51 -0.31 14.20 -0.16
CA ASP A 51 0.05 12.80 -0.47
C ASP A 51 -0.49 12.38 -1.85
N VAL A 52 -1.76 12.69 -2.15
CA VAL A 52 -2.36 12.40 -3.46
C VAL A 52 -1.68 13.20 -4.57
N ALA A 53 -1.36 14.46 -4.33
CA ALA A 53 -0.65 15.29 -5.29
C ALA A 53 0.76 14.74 -5.58
N LEU A 54 1.46 14.26 -4.55
CA LEU A 54 2.77 13.62 -4.69
C LEU A 54 2.66 12.32 -5.49
N LEU A 55 1.72 11.42 -5.12
CA LEU A 55 1.45 10.17 -5.81
C LEU A 55 1.22 10.41 -7.31
N ARG A 56 0.30 11.33 -7.66
CA ARG A 56 -0.04 11.63 -9.06
C ARG A 56 1.13 12.25 -9.82
N ARG A 57 1.91 13.11 -9.18
CA ARG A 57 3.03 13.81 -9.81
C ARG A 57 4.23 12.89 -10.07
N ARG A 58 4.54 11.96 -9.16
CA ARG A 58 5.70 11.08 -9.24
C ARG A 58 5.33 9.68 -9.72
N GLN A 59 4.48 8.98 -8.99
CA GLN A 59 4.23 7.56 -9.19
C GLN A 59 3.39 7.29 -10.48
N PHE A 60 2.38 8.09 -10.78
CA PHE A 60 1.61 7.90 -12.03
C PHE A 60 2.48 8.11 -13.27
N ARG A 61 3.46 9.00 -13.20
CA ARG A 61 4.43 9.16 -14.30
C ARG A 61 5.33 7.93 -14.45
N GLU A 62 5.80 7.38 -13.34
CA GLU A 62 6.60 6.17 -13.32
C GLU A 62 5.80 4.98 -13.86
N ASP A 63 4.55 4.84 -13.43
CA ASP A 63 3.64 3.76 -13.83
C ASP A 63 3.20 3.83 -15.30
N SER A 64 3.26 4.99 -15.92
CA SER A 64 2.97 5.21 -17.35
C SER A 64 4.21 5.18 -18.25
N GLY A 65 5.41 5.09 -17.67
CA GLY A 65 6.68 5.17 -18.38
C GLY A 65 7.33 3.80 -18.66
N PRO A 66 8.50 3.82 -19.31
CA PRO A 66 9.26 2.59 -19.62
C PRO A 66 9.81 1.85 -18.39
N LEU A 67 9.90 2.55 -17.25
CA LEU A 67 10.36 1.97 -15.97
C LEU A 67 9.21 1.42 -15.12
N ARG A 68 8.02 1.30 -15.70
CA ARG A 68 6.85 0.73 -15.03
C ARG A 68 7.15 -0.65 -14.47
N HIS A 69 6.82 -0.86 -13.21
CA HIS A 69 6.95 -2.15 -12.52
C HIS A 69 5.88 -2.31 -11.44
N SER A 70 5.72 -3.53 -10.93
CA SER A 70 4.81 -3.81 -9.82
C SER A 70 5.36 -3.28 -8.48
N VAL A 71 4.48 -3.13 -7.48
CA VAL A 71 4.86 -2.76 -6.10
C VAL A 71 5.84 -3.79 -5.51
N ARG A 72 5.63 -5.08 -5.84
CA ARG A 72 6.59 -6.15 -5.58
C ARG A 72 7.21 -6.58 -6.91
N PRO A 73 8.37 -6.04 -7.30
CA PRO A 73 9.05 -6.42 -8.53
C PRO A 73 9.53 -7.88 -8.47
N GLU A 74 9.66 -8.54 -9.62
CA GLU A 74 10.12 -9.92 -9.70
C GLU A 74 11.55 -10.04 -10.23
N LYS A 75 12.13 -8.94 -10.71
CA LYS A 75 13.49 -8.90 -11.26
C LYS A 75 14.08 -7.49 -11.16
N TYR A 76 15.41 -7.41 -11.11
CA TYR A 76 16.16 -6.15 -11.15
C TYR A 76 17.52 -6.37 -11.80
N SER A 77 18.09 -5.29 -12.33
CA SER A 77 19.48 -5.27 -12.81
C SER A 77 20.42 -4.74 -11.73
N GLU A 78 19.94 -3.74 -10.97
CA GLU A 78 20.68 -3.15 -9.86
C GLU A 78 19.70 -2.82 -8.72
N ILE A 79 20.10 -3.13 -7.48
CA ILE A 79 19.23 -3.01 -6.30
C ILE A 79 18.76 -1.58 -6.06
N ASN A 80 19.58 -0.59 -6.33
CA ASN A 80 19.23 0.82 -6.17
C ASN A 80 18.01 1.23 -7.02
N ASN A 81 17.73 0.50 -8.09
CA ASN A 81 16.56 0.73 -8.94
C ASN A 81 15.22 0.34 -8.28
N PHE A 82 15.24 -0.27 -7.10
CA PHE A 82 14.02 -0.58 -6.33
C PHE A 82 13.51 0.59 -5.48
N TYR A 83 14.31 1.59 -5.23
CA TYR A 83 13.92 2.76 -4.43
C TYR A 83 13.11 3.75 -5.28
N THR A 84 11.88 3.37 -5.61
CA THR A 84 11.02 4.02 -6.59
C THR A 84 9.74 4.57 -5.96
N ALA A 85 9.09 5.52 -6.62
CA ALA A 85 7.79 6.01 -6.20
C ALA A 85 6.72 4.90 -6.16
N THR A 86 6.86 3.86 -6.98
CA THR A 86 5.97 2.70 -6.96
C THR A 86 6.12 1.90 -5.66
N VAL A 87 7.34 1.63 -5.22
CA VAL A 87 7.59 0.88 -3.98
C VAL A 87 7.17 1.69 -2.75
N TYR A 88 7.43 2.99 -2.72
CA TYR A 88 7.14 3.89 -1.60
C TYR A 88 5.69 4.36 -1.60
N GLU A 89 5.32 5.23 -2.53
CA GLU A 89 4.02 5.92 -2.54
C GLU A 89 2.88 4.99 -2.94
N LYS A 90 3.03 4.20 -4.02
CA LYS A 90 1.99 3.22 -4.38
C LYS A 90 1.94 2.08 -3.36
N GLY A 91 3.07 1.66 -2.81
CA GLY A 91 3.13 0.71 -1.69
C GLY A 91 2.29 1.20 -0.50
N ALA A 92 2.45 2.46 -0.10
CA ALA A 92 1.65 3.07 0.97
C ALA A 92 0.15 3.13 0.63
N GLU A 93 -0.20 3.49 -0.62
CA GLU A 93 -1.60 3.53 -1.07
C GLU A 93 -2.26 2.14 -1.10
N VAL A 94 -1.52 1.09 -1.44
CA VAL A 94 -2.00 -0.29 -1.37
C VAL A 94 -2.31 -0.66 0.08
N ILE A 95 -1.46 -0.30 1.04
CA ILE A 95 -1.71 -0.55 2.47
C ILE A 95 -2.91 0.29 2.96
N ARG A 96 -3.01 1.56 2.54
CA ARG A 96 -4.16 2.40 2.84
C ARG A 96 -5.45 1.78 2.30
N MET A 97 -5.46 1.26 1.08
CA MET A 97 -6.61 0.57 0.49
C MET A 97 -6.97 -0.69 1.30
N LEU A 98 -5.98 -1.47 1.73
CA LEU A 98 -6.19 -2.61 2.62
C LEU A 98 -6.88 -2.18 3.91
N SER A 99 -6.40 -1.11 4.55
CA SER A 99 -7.00 -0.61 5.80
C SER A 99 -8.48 -0.19 5.62
N LEU A 100 -8.84 0.37 4.48
CA LEU A 100 -10.22 0.72 4.15
C LEU A 100 -11.11 -0.50 3.89
N ILE A 101 -10.59 -1.52 3.20
CA ILE A 101 -11.32 -2.78 2.90
C ILE A 101 -11.56 -3.59 4.18
N ILE A 102 -10.56 -3.64 5.05
CA ILE A 102 -10.62 -4.36 6.33
C ILE A 102 -11.50 -3.59 7.33
N GLY A 103 -11.41 -2.27 7.33
CA GLY A 103 -11.94 -1.38 8.35
C GLY A 103 -10.89 -1.10 9.43
N GLU A 104 -10.91 0.12 9.95
CA GLU A 104 -9.86 0.65 10.82
C GLU A 104 -9.57 -0.22 12.04
N LYS A 105 -10.63 -0.63 12.75
CA LYS A 105 -10.52 -1.44 13.97
C LYS A 105 -9.84 -2.79 13.71
N ASP A 106 -10.29 -3.51 12.69
CA ASP A 106 -9.75 -4.84 12.37
C ASP A 106 -8.37 -4.72 11.71
N TYR A 107 -8.10 -3.62 11.00
CA TYR A 107 -6.77 -3.32 10.48
C TYR A 107 -5.74 -3.22 11.61
N TYR A 108 -5.97 -2.37 12.61
CA TYR A 108 -5.02 -2.23 13.73
C TYR A 108 -4.89 -3.48 14.58
N LYS A 109 -5.99 -4.24 14.75
CA LYS A 109 -5.93 -5.56 15.40
C LYS A 109 -5.03 -6.53 14.62
N SER A 110 -5.16 -6.55 13.30
CA SER A 110 -4.32 -7.40 12.43
C SER A 110 -2.86 -6.94 12.44
N VAL A 111 -2.60 -5.64 12.48
CA VAL A 111 -1.23 -5.10 12.63
C VAL A 111 -0.61 -5.53 13.96
N GLN A 112 -1.39 -5.58 15.06
CA GLN A 112 -0.88 -6.11 16.32
C GLN A 112 -0.52 -7.59 16.19
N VAL A 113 -1.39 -8.40 15.58
CA VAL A 113 -1.09 -9.81 15.29
C VAL A 113 0.15 -9.96 14.42
N PHE A 114 0.36 -9.06 13.45
CA PHE A 114 1.55 -9.03 12.61
C PHE A 114 2.83 -8.84 13.45
N PHE A 115 2.83 -7.87 14.36
CA PHE A 115 3.97 -7.66 15.25
C PHE A 115 4.21 -8.84 16.19
N ASP A 116 3.14 -9.36 16.81
CA ASP A 116 3.26 -10.48 17.76
C ASP A 116 3.74 -11.78 17.07
N ARG A 117 3.35 -11.98 15.81
CA ARG A 117 3.69 -13.18 15.04
C ARG A 117 5.08 -13.16 14.47
N HIS A 118 5.51 -12.01 13.96
CA HIS A 118 6.69 -11.89 13.11
C HIS A 118 7.83 -11.09 13.73
N ASP A 119 7.76 -10.77 15.03
CA ASP A 119 8.84 -10.04 15.70
C ASP A 119 10.16 -10.82 15.64
N GLY A 120 11.20 -10.18 15.10
CA GLY A 120 12.51 -10.80 14.88
C GLY A 120 12.63 -11.67 13.63
N GLU A 121 11.61 -11.68 12.75
CA GLU A 121 11.59 -12.48 11.54
C GLU A 121 11.90 -11.66 10.26
N ALA A 122 12.28 -12.39 9.21
CA ALA A 122 12.40 -11.90 7.85
C ALA A 122 11.21 -12.41 7.01
N ILE A 123 10.36 -11.51 6.53
CA ILE A 123 9.04 -11.83 5.98
C ILE A 123 8.86 -11.49 4.51
N THR A 124 7.77 -11.99 3.94
CA THR A 124 7.30 -11.74 2.59
C THR A 124 5.99 -10.97 2.56
N VAL A 125 5.59 -10.49 1.37
CA VAL A 125 4.25 -9.91 1.17
C VAL A 125 3.14 -10.92 1.42
N GLU A 126 3.39 -12.19 1.14
CA GLU A 126 2.47 -13.28 1.44
C GLU A 126 2.21 -13.42 2.94
N ASP A 127 3.27 -13.34 3.76
CA ASP A 127 3.15 -13.39 5.23
C ASP A 127 2.32 -12.20 5.75
N TRP A 128 2.59 -11.01 5.22
CA TRP A 128 1.80 -9.80 5.53
C TRP A 128 0.32 -10.00 5.23
N ILE A 129 -0.05 -10.41 4.02
CA ILE A 129 -1.44 -10.62 3.62
C ILE A 129 -2.09 -11.74 4.44
N LYS A 130 -1.36 -12.83 4.70
CA LYS A 130 -1.83 -13.98 5.48
C LYS A 130 -2.27 -13.57 6.89
N VAL A 131 -1.59 -12.63 7.53
CA VAL A 131 -2.01 -12.12 8.84
C VAL A 131 -3.40 -11.51 8.78
N PHE A 132 -3.71 -10.72 7.74
CA PHE A 132 -5.04 -10.12 7.59
C PHE A 132 -6.11 -11.13 7.24
N GLU A 133 -5.82 -12.10 6.40
CA GLU A 133 -6.74 -13.22 6.13
C GLU A 133 -7.06 -14.00 7.40
N ASP A 134 -6.05 -14.37 8.17
CA ASP A 134 -6.22 -15.14 9.43
C ASP A 134 -6.99 -14.34 10.49
N SER A 135 -6.71 -13.04 10.60
CA SER A 135 -7.31 -12.20 11.64
C SER A 135 -8.76 -11.81 11.34
N THR A 136 -9.13 -11.75 10.05
CA THR A 136 -10.44 -11.21 9.63
C THR A 136 -11.33 -12.24 8.96
N GLY A 137 -10.80 -13.37 8.51
CA GLY A 137 -11.51 -14.37 7.70
C GLY A 137 -11.82 -13.91 6.27
N LYS A 138 -11.26 -12.80 5.81
CA LYS A 138 -11.46 -12.27 4.45
C LYS A 138 -10.54 -12.99 3.47
N ASP A 139 -11.03 -13.30 2.27
CA ASP A 139 -10.21 -13.72 1.13
C ASP A 139 -9.59 -12.49 0.47
N LEU A 140 -8.28 -12.36 0.50
CA LEU A 140 -7.51 -11.26 -0.06
C LEU A 140 -6.75 -11.62 -1.35
N LYS A 141 -7.03 -12.77 -1.96
CA LYS A 141 -6.37 -13.20 -3.21
C LYS A 141 -6.52 -12.18 -4.34
N GLN A 142 -7.73 -11.63 -4.51
CA GLN A 142 -7.96 -10.57 -5.51
C GLN A 142 -7.20 -9.29 -5.15
N PHE A 143 -7.15 -8.94 -3.87
CA PHE A 143 -6.39 -7.79 -3.39
C PHE A 143 -4.89 -7.95 -3.63
N PHE A 144 -4.35 -9.16 -3.50
CA PHE A 144 -2.93 -9.45 -3.71
C PHE A 144 -2.42 -9.03 -5.09
N LEU A 145 -3.28 -8.96 -6.11
CA LEU A 145 -2.92 -8.48 -7.44
C LEU A 145 -2.36 -7.04 -7.46
N TRP A 146 -2.69 -6.22 -6.46
CA TRP A 146 -2.11 -4.88 -6.34
C TRP A 146 -0.60 -4.89 -6.07
N TYR A 147 -0.07 -5.97 -5.53
CA TYR A 147 1.37 -6.15 -5.33
C TYR A 147 2.09 -6.67 -6.57
N THR A 148 1.40 -7.42 -7.43
CA THR A 148 2.03 -8.16 -8.53
C THR A 148 1.77 -7.55 -9.91
N GLN A 149 0.73 -6.74 -10.05
CA GLN A 149 0.42 -6.07 -11.32
C GLN A 149 0.92 -4.63 -11.33
N SER A 150 1.52 -4.22 -12.47
CA SER A 150 1.97 -2.85 -12.71
C SER A 150 0.92 -2.05 -13.48
N GLY A 151 0.99 -0.73 -13.39
CA GLY A 151 0.09 0.19 -14.10
C GLY A 151 -0.97 0.80 -13.20
N THR A 152 -1.53 1.91 -13.67
CA THR A 152 -2.59 2.65 -12.95
C THR A 152 -3.94 2.33 -13.59
N PRO A 153 -4.88 1.71 -12.86
CA PRO A 153 -6.19 1.37 -13.41
C PRO A 153 -6.97 2.61 -13.84
N ILE A 154 -7.67 2.49 -14.97
CA ILE A 154 -8.63 3.48 -15.46
C ILE A 154 -10.03 3.02 -15.05
N VAL A 155 -10.73 3.85 -14.27
CA VAL A 155 -12.10 3.58 -13.85
C VAL A 155 -13.06 4.42 -14.66
N LYS A 156 -13.90 3.76 -15.47
CA LYS A 156 -15.00 4.40 -16.19
C LYS A 156 -16.24 4.38 -15.30
N VAL A 157 -16.80 5.56 -15.07
CA VAL A 157 -17.97 5.75 -14.20
C VAL A 157 -19.15 6.22 -15.06
N THR A 158 -20.28 5.53 -14.97
CA THR A 158 -21.56 5.99 -15.57
C THR A 158 -22.63 5.98 -14.48
N GLY A 159 -23.50 7.00 -14.51
CA GLY A 159 -24.59 7.12 -13.55
C GLY A 159 -25.94 7.26 -14.25
N ASN A 160 -26.99 6.72 -13.64
CA ASN A 160 -28.36 6.88 -14.07
C ASN A 160 -29.30 7.05 -12.86
N PHE A 161 -30.16 8.06 -12.93
CA PHE A 161 -31.21 8.29 -11.90
C PHE A 161 -32.57 7.86 -12.46
N ARG A 162 -33.23 6.91 -11.77
CA ARG A 162 -34.55 6.43 -12.14
C ARG A 162 -35.36 6.06 -10.91
N ALA A 163 -36.60 6.53 -10.86
CA ALA A 163 -37.57 6.17 -9.80
C ALA A 163 -37.02 6.37 -8.36
N GLY A 164 -36.35 7.51 -8.10
CA GLY A 164 -35.81 7.84 -6.79
C GLY A 164 -34.47 7.16 -6.45
N ASN A 165 -33.95 6.28 -7.31
CA ASN A 165 -32.68 5.59 -7.13
C ASN A 165 -31.62 6.11 -8.10
N TYR A 166 -30.38 6.33 -7.60
CA TYR A 166 -29.22 6.64 -8.43
C TYR A 166 -28.33 5.40 -8.55
N THR A 167 -28.21 4.87 -9.76
CA THR A 167 -27.39 3.71 -10.06
C THR A 167 -26.04 4.15 -10.62
N ILE A 168 -24.96 3.73 -10.00
CA ILE A 168 -23.59 3.94 -10.49
C ILE A 168 -23.07 2.62 -11.05
N LYS A 169 -22.62 2.64 -12.29
CA LYS A 169 -21.92 1.52 -12.93
C LYS A 169 -20.45 1.87 -13.06
N LEU A 170 -19.60 1.02 -12.52
CA LEU A 170 -18.16 1.14 -12.60
C LEU A 170 -17.60 0.04 -13.51
N SER A 171 -16.63 0.37 -14.35
CA SER A 171 -15.82 -0.60 -15.06
C SER A 171 -14.37 -0.20 -14.95
N GLN A 172 -13.47 -1.17 -14.74
CA GLN A 172 -12.04 -0.95 -14.59
C GLN A 172 -11.28 -1.67 -15.70
N SER A 173 -10.25 -1.01 -16.21
CA SER A 173 -9.26 -1.59 -17.11
C SER A 173 -7.85 -1.14 -16.69
N LEU A 174 -6.85 -1.90 -17.09
CA LEU A 174 -5.43 -1.64 -16.84
C LEU A 174 -4.70 -1.49 -18.16
#